data_90a1d78afa51b1b5a29ac91c5016e943
#
_entry.id   90a1d78afa51b1b5a29ac91c5016e943
#
_cell.length_a   1.000
_cell.length_b   1.000
_cell.length_c   1.000
_cell.angle_alpha   90.00
_cell.angle_beta   90.00
_cell.angle_gamma   90.00
#
_symmetry.space_group_name_H-M   'P 1'
#
loop_
_entity.id
_entity.type
_entity.pdbx_description
1 polymer ?
#
loop_
_entity_poly.entity_id
_entity_poly.type
_entity_poly.pdbx_seq_one_letter_code
_entity_poly.pdbx_strand_id
1 'polypeptide(L)'
;MKFSHSWRRYRKAILALFFCTSLTTAQAIDFMPVNDVTTGMEGIAKTVIVGDTISTFDVKVLGVMKDKGPSGHLILAKFSGPVMDQTGGIAHGMSGSPVYINGKLVGAVAYGWGFADGTIGMITPIEDMVKLWNIPYEKNLSKPWDDTQLIPLGTPLMAYGFDAASMEYFKSKLPQYKYETYDTASASGDEI
;
A
#
# COMPACT_ATOMS: atom_id res chain seq x y z
N MET A 1 53.58 15.94 -39.68
CA MET A 1 53.27 15.30 -38.38
C MET A 1 51.81 14.88 -38.38
N LYS A 2 51.51 13.58 -38.52
CA LYS A 2 50.16 13.01 -38.55
C LYS A 2 49.83 12.41 -37.19
N PHE A 3 49.14 13.18 -36.31
CA PHE A 3 48.72 12.73 -34.97
C PHE A 3 47.19 12.87 -34.79
N SER A 4 46.37 12.43 -35.72
CA SER A 4 44.93 12.70 -35.58
C SER A 4 43.99 11.44 -35.57
N HIS A 5 44.49 10.25 -35.92
CA HIS A 5 43.59 9.10 -36.06
C HIS A 5 43.51 8.19 -34.83
N SER A 6 44.51 8.20 -33.96
CA SER A 6 44.55 7.38 -32.73
C SER A 6 43.53 7.90 -31.68
N TRP A 7 43.43 9.16 -31.48
CA TRP A 7 42.62 9.78 -30.40
C TRP A 7 41.09 9.59 -30.58
N ARG A 8 40.62 9.48 -31.84
CA ARG A 8 39.19 9.19 -32.10
C ARG A 8 38.79 7.77 -31.71
N ARG A 9 39.72 6.80 -31.78
CA ARG A 9 39.46 5.43 -31.34
C ARG A 9 39.41 5.32 -29.82
N TYR A 10 40.27 6.02 -29.10
CA TYR A 10 40.22 6.05 -27.63
C TYR A 10 39.03 6.78 -27.06
N ARG A 11 38.56 7.85 -27.69
CA ARG A 11 37.32 8.53 -27.29
C ARG A 11 36.09 7.62 -27.37
N LYS A 12 35.98 6.80 -28.42
CA LYS A 12 34.87 5.84 -28.54
C LYS A 12 34.98 4.72 -27.53
N ALA A 13 36.18 4.23 -27.23
CA ALA A 13 36.43 3.21 -26.21
C ALA A 13 36.14 3.74 -24.79
N ILE A 14 36.52 4.99 -24.49
CA ILE A 14 36.24 5.64 -23.20
C ILE A 14 34.75 5.93 -23.04
N LEU A 15 34.03 6.33 -24.09
CA LEU A 15 32.56 6.51 -24.04
C LEU A 15 31.85 5.17 -23.84
N ALA A 16 32.31 4.10 -24.46
CA ALA A 16 31.74 2.76 -24.28
C ALA A 16 32.00 2.22 -22.87
N LEU A 17 33.18 2.52 -22.28
CA LEU A 17 33.49 2.15 -20.90
C LEU A 17 32.65 2.90 -19.88
N PHE A 18 32.34 4.18 -20.14
CA PHE A 18 31.49 5.01 -19.26
C PHE A 18 30.02 4.60 -19.33
N PHE A 19 29.54 4.06 -20.47
CA PHE A 19 28.18 3.57 -20.60
C PHE A 19 27.95 2.22 -19.93
N CYS A 20 29.01 1.44 -19.69
CA CYS A 20 28.95 0.12 -19.05
C CYS A 20 28.89 0.17 -17.52
N THR A 21 29.18 1.34 -16.89
CA THR A 21 29.23 1.45 -15.42
C THR A 21 27.92 1.95 -14.79
N SER A 22 26.90 2.26 -15.59
CA SER A 22 25.58 2.65 -15.10
C SER A 22 24.56 1.52 -15.05
N LEU A 23 25.01 0.27 -14.88
CA LEU A 23 24.15 -0.83 -14.44
C LEU A 23 23.78 -0.55 -12.98
N THR A 24 22.72 0.25 -12.78
CA THR A 24 22.01 0.30 -11.51
C THR A 24 21.52 -1.13 -11.24
N THR A 25 22.20 -1.82 -10.36
CA THR A 25 21.69 -3.09 -9.83
C THR A 25 20.35 -2.75 -9.17
N ALA A 26 19.25 -3.18 -9.79
CA ALA A 26 17.96 -3.20 -9.12
C ALA A 26 18.17 -4.08 -7.87
N GLN A 27 18.19 -3.44 -6.70
CA GLN A 27 18.24 -4.19 -5.45
C GLN A 27 16.92 -4.95 -5.34
N ALA A 28 16.98 -6.26 -5.48
CA ALA A 28 15.86 -7.11 -5.14
C ALA A 28 15.52 -6.85 -3.66
N ILE A 29 14.25 -6.57 -3.38
CA ILE A 29 13.79 -6.43 -2.01
C ILE A 29 13.96 -7.80 -1.35
N ASP A 30 14.77 -7.86 -0.28
CA ASP A 30 14.97 -9.09 0.47
C ASP A 30 13.78 -9.31 1.42
N PHE A 31 13.14 -10.45 1.34
CA PHE A 31 11.98 -10.82 2.13
C PHE A 31 12.39 -11.69 3.31
N MET A 32 11.69 -11.55 4.43
CA MET A 32 11.76 -12.48 5.54
C MET A 32 10.51 -13.38 5.50
N PRO A 33 10.67 -14.69 5.27
CA PRO A 33 9.56 -15.63 5.33
C PRO A 33 8.90 -15.64 6.71
N VAL A 34 7.59 -15.87 6.77
CA VAL A 34 6.85 -15.88 8.05
C VAL A 34 7.35 -16.94 9.02
N ASN A 35 7.91 -18.04 8.50
CA ASN A 35 8.49 -19.10 9.33
C ASN A 35 9.78 -18.68 10.07
N ASP A 36 10.46 -17.65 9.58
CA ASP A 36 11.66 -17.09 10.21
C ASP A 36 11.31 -16.00 11.24
N VAL A 37 10.03 -15.58 11.30
CA VAL A 37 9.56 -14.60 12.26
C VAL A 37 9.26 -15.26 13.59
N THR A 38 9.91 -14.79 14.66
CA THR A 38 9.74 -15.32 16.01
C THR A 38 9.34 -14.23 16.99
N THR A 39 8.66 -14.65 18.07
CA THR A 39 8.29 -13.76 19.18
C THR A 39 9.50 -13.05 19.76
N GLY A 40 9.35 -11.75 20.01
CA GLY A 40 10.41 -10.91 20.57
C GLY A 40 11.30 -10.24 19.52
N MET A 41 11.20 -10.59 18.23
CA MET A 41 11.90 -9.86 17.18
C MET A 41 11.45 -8.41 17.14
N GLU A 42 12.42 -7.52 16.91
CA GLU A 42 12.22 -6.09 16.83
C GLU A 42 12.55 -5.59 15.42
N GLY A 43 11.83 -4.55 15.00
CA GLY A 43 11.97 -3.96 13.68
C GLY A 43 11.35 -2.58 13.60
N ILE A 44 11.17 -2.09 12.39
CA ILE A 44 10.56 -0.78 12.12
C ILE A 44 9.45 -0.91 11.09
N ALA A 45 8.45 -0.05 11.20
CA ALA A 45 7.50 0.18 10.12
C ALA A 45 7.67 1.60 9.58
N LYS A 46 7.28 1.80 8.31
CA LYS A 46 7.32 3.09 7.64
C LYS A 46 5.91 3.50 7.25
N THR A 47 5.56 4.74 7.54
CA THR A 47 4.23 5.29 7.22
C THR A 47 4.33 6.73 6.79
N VAL A 48 3.22 7.31 6.34
CA VAL A 48 3.10 8.75 6.08
C VAL A 48 1.95 9.28 6.94
N ILE A 49 2.25 10.26 7.79
CA ILE A 49 1.25 10.92 8.65
C ILE A 49 0.82 12.26 8.05
N VAL A 50 1.78 13.02 7.49
CA VAL A 50 1.53 14.34 6.93
C VAL A 50 2.23 14.48 5.59
N GLY A 51 1.50 14.91 4.57
CA GLY A 51 2.04 15.17 3.22
C GLY A 51 2.64 13.90 2.61
N ASP A 52 3.92 13.97 2.24
CA ASP A 52 4.73 12.90 1.65
C ASP A 52 5.91 12.47 2.54
N THR A 53 5.97 13.01 3.76
CA THR A 53 7.07 12.74 4.68
C THR A 53 6.95 11.35 5.29
N ILE A 54 7.96 10.52 5.03
CA ILE A 54 8.02 9.17 5.62
C ILE A 54 8.43 9.27 7.08
N SER A 55 7.56 8.76 7.96
CA SER A 55 7.79 8.58 9.38
C SER A 55 8.00 7.11 9.71
N THR A 56 8.72 6.83 10.78
CA THR A 56 8.99 5.47 11.25
C THR A 56 8.46 5.25 12.65
N PHE A 57 8.08 4.03 12.96
CA PHE A 57 7.71 3.59 14.30
C PHE A 57 8.24 2.18 14.56
N ASP A 58 8.42 1.88 15.84
CA ASP A 58 9.01 0.62 16.28
C ASP A 58 7.98 -0.51 16.26
N VAL A 59 8.45 -1.71 15.95
CA VAL A 59 7.66 -2.92 15.88
C VAL A 59 8.30 -3.98 16.75
N LYS A 60 7.51 -4.63 17.61
CA LYS A 60 7.92 -5.79 18.38
C LYS A 60 6.95 -6.94 18.13
N VAL A 61 7.45 -8.06 17.63
CA VAL A 61 6.66 -9.26 17.37
C VAL A 61 6.22 -9.89 18.68
N LEU A 62 4.91 -10.09 18.85
CA LEU A 62 4.30 -10.78 19.98
C LEU A 62 4.02 -12.24 19.67
N GLY A 63 3.82 -12.60 18.39
CA GLY A 63 3.58 -13.96 17.98
C GLY A 63 3.17 -14.07 16.51
N VAL A 64 3.09 -15.30 16.02
CA VAL A 64 2.63 -15.63 14.67
C VAL A 64 1.41 -16.55 14.77
N MET A 65 0.32 -16.13 14.15
CA MET A 65 -0.92 -16.91 14.03
C MET A 65 -0.95 -17.56 12.65
N LYS A 66 -0.79 -18.87 12.60
CA LYS A 66 -0.79 -19.61 11.33
C LYS A 66 -2.22 -19.85 10.86
N ASP A 67 -2.47 -19.55 9.58
CA ASP A 67 -3.75 -19.76 8.87
C ASP A 67 -4.98 -19.20 9.62
N LYS A 68 -4.82 -18.06 10.29
CA LYS A 68 -5.90 -17.39 11.03
C LYS A 68 -6.38 -16.08 10.39
N GLY A 69 -5.67 -15.59 9.39
CA GLY A 69 -6.06 -14.40 8.63
C GLY A 69 -6.87 -14.74 7.39
N PRO A 70 -7.57 -13.76 6.82
CA PRO A 70 -8.32 -13.94 5.56
C PRO A 70 -7.44 -14.35 4.39
N SER A 71 -6.16 -13.96 4.40
CA SER A 71 -5.17 -14.24 3.36
C SER A 71 -4.12 -15.28 3.76
N GLY A 72 -4.25 -15.91 4.93
CA GLY A 72 -3.31 -16.89 5.43
C GLY A 72 -2.81 -16.58 6.84
N HIS A 73 -1.52 -16.37 7.01
CA HIS A 73 -0.89 -16.10 8.30
C HIS A 73 -1.09 -14.65 8.75
N LEU A 74 -1.00 -14.42 10.06
CA LEU A 74 -0.96 -13.09 10.66
C LEU A 74 0.17 -13.02 11.68
N ILE A 75 0.91 -11.90 11.70
CA ILE A 75 1.92 -11.62 12.70
C ILE A 75 1.33 -10.61 13.68
N LEU A 76 1.17 -11.01 14.93
CA LEU A 76 0.75 -10.12 16.01
C LEU A 76 1.95 -9.31 16.47
N ALA A 77 1.80 -7.99 16.55
CA ALA A 77 2.87 -7.08 16.92
C ALA A 77 2.39 -5.97 17.84
N LYS A 78 3.30 -5.45 18.66
CA LYS A 78 3.16 -4.20 19.38
C LYS A 78 3.95 -3.12 18.65
N PHE A 79 3.32 -1.97 18.50
CA PHE A 79 3.90 -0.79 17.86
C PHE A 79 4.17 0.28 18.93
N SER A 80 5.26 1.04 18.77
CA SER A 80 5.67 2.05 19.73
C SER A 80 6.46 3.18 19.07
N GLY A 81 6.81 4.19 19.86
CA GLY A 81 7.58 5.33 19.43
C GLY A 81 6.74 6.58 19.15
N PRO A 82 7.39 7.71 18.81
CA PRO A 82 6.75 9.04 18.75
C PRO A 82 5.52 9.10 17.84
N VAL A 83 5.49 8.33 16.76
CA VAL A 83 4.34 8.26 15.85
C VAL A 83 3.14 7.66 16.58
N MET A 84 3.34 6.56 17.32
CA MET A 84 2.27 5.91 18.09
C MET A 84 1.78 6.79 19.23
N ASP A 85 2.69 7.53 19.89
CA ASP A 85 2.34 8.47 20.95
C ASP A 85 1.50 9.63 20.39
N GLN A 86 1.84 10.13 19.21
CA GLN A 86 1.12 11.22 18.54
C GLN A 86 -0.27 10.79 18.09
N THR A 87 -0.45 9.58 17.61
CA THR A 87 -1.71 9.09 17.03
C THR A 87 -2.57 8.31 18.02
N GLY A 88 -2.05 8.03 19.22
CA GLY A 88 -2.74 7.20 20.21
C GLY A 88 -2.78 5.71 19.84
N GLY A 89 -1.88 5.25 18.98
CA GLY A 89 -1.80 3.91 18.43
C GLY A 89 -1.93 3.85 16.91
N ILE A 90 -2.30 2.69 16.38
CA ILE A 90 -2.49 2.50 14.93
C ILE A 90 -3.72 3.27 14.48
N ALA A 91 -3.51 4.26 13.63
CA ALA A 91 -4.57 5.07 13.04
C ALA A 91 -5.09 4.48 11.72
N HIS A 92 -6.34 4.81 11.36
CA HIS A 92 -6.86 4.55 10.03
C HIS A 92 -5.96 5.23 8.98
N GLY A 93 -5.64 4.50 7.90
CA GLY A 93 -4.70 4.95 6.87
C GLY A 93 -3.27 4.43 7.04
N MET A 94 -2.89 3.90 8.20
CA MET A 94 -1.61 3.20 8.38
C MET A 94 -1.61 1.78 7.80
N SER A 95 -2.77 1.24 7.42
CA SER A 95 -2.85 -0.05 6.70
C SER A 95 -2.03 0.01 5.42
N GLY A 96 -1.25 -1.05 5.15
CA GLY A 96 -0.31 -1.09 4.04
C GLY A 96 1.10 -0.56 4.39
N SER A 97 1.32 0.02 5.57
CA SER A 97 2.64 0.46 6.02
C SER A 97 3.62 -0.72 6.08
N PRO A 98 4.74 -0.71 5.31
CA PRO A 98 5.67 -1.82 5.26
C PRO A 98 6.45 -1.96 6.56
N VAL A 99 6.64 -3.22 6.97
CA VAL A 99 7.35 -3.62 8.20
C VAL A 99 8.64 -4.33 7.83
N TYR A 100 9.73 -3.93 8.46
CA TYR A 100 11.07 -4.46 8.24
C TYR A 100 11.67 -4.97 9.55
N ILE A 101 12.24 -6.17 9.50
CA ILE A 101 13.03 -6.77 10.58
C ILE A 101 14.40 -7.12 10.00
N ASN A 102 15.48 -6.70 10.64
CA ASN A 102 16.85 -6.92 10.15
C ASN A 102 17.06 -6.45 8.70
N GLY A 103 16.39 -5.36 8.30
CA GLY A 103 16.45 -4.81 6.94
C GLY A 103 15.64 -5.56 5.88
N LYS A 104 15.02 -6.68 6.22
CA LYS A 104 14.19 -7.48 5.32
C LYS A 104 12.71 -7.12 5.45
N LEU A 105 12.00 -7.07 4.34
CA LEU A 105 10.55 -6.83 4.33
C LEU A 105 9.82 -8.06 4.86
N VAL A 106 9.07 -7.87 5.94
CA VAL A 106 8.30 -8.93 6.60
C VAL A 106 6.85 -8.96 6.13
N GLY A 107 6.27 -7.79 5.89
CA GLY A 107 4.89 -7.63 5.51
C GLY A 107 4.42 -6.19 5.64
N ALA A 108 3.11 -6.01 5.79
CA ALA A 108 2.51 -4.70 6.01
C ALA A 108 1.48 -4.71 7.14
N VAL A 109 1.36 -3.58 7.82
CA VAL A 109 0.31 -3.36 8.83
C VAL A 109 -1.06 -3.54 8.17
N ALA A 110 -1.92 -4.38 8.75
CA ALA A 110 -3.21 -4.71 8.16
C ALA A 110 -4.38 -4.48 9.11
N TYR A 111 -4.24 -4.86 10.37
CA TYR A 111 -5.35 -4.82 11.31
C TYR A 111 -4.91 -4.20 12.64
N GLY A 112 -5.83 -3.46 13.26
CA GLY A 112 -5.77 -2.98 14.64
C GLY A 112 -7.06 -3.34 15.38
N TRP A 113 -7.04 -3.20 16.69
CA TRP A 113 -8.24 -3.38 17.53
C TRP A 113 -8.75 -2.05 18.07
N GLY A 114 -9.95 -1.65 17.65
CA GLY A 114 -10.55 -0.38 18.07
C GLY A 114 -11.00 -0.33 19.53
N PHE A 115 -11.05 -1.47 20.25
CA PHE A 115 -11.55 -1.55 21.62
C PHE A 115 -10.50 -2.10 22.62
N ALA A 116 -9.25 -2.23 22.18
CA ALA A 116 -8.13 -2.70 23.01
C ALA A 116 -7.00 -1.66 22.99
N ASP A 117 -5.80 -2.09 23.41
CA ASP A 117 -4.59 -1.28 23.28
C ASP A 117 -4.35 -0.95 21.79
N GLY A 118 -4.55 0.32 21.42
CA GLY A 118 -4.37 0.80 20.04
C GLY A 118 -2.95 0.62 19.50
N THR A 119 -2.00 0.28 20.36
CA THR A 119 -0.61 -0.02 19.97
C THR A 119 -0.40 -1.48 19.57
N ILE A 120 -1.41 -2.34 19.70
CA ILE A 120 -1.35 -3.75 19.28
C ILE A 120 -2.10 -3.90 17.95
N GLY A 121 -1.47 -4.58 17.01
CA GLY A 121 -2.09 -4.87 15.72
C GLY A 121 -1.47 -6.07 15.03
N MET A 122 -1.88 -6.28 13.80
CA MET A 122 -1.45 -7.42 13.01
C MET A 122 -0.84 -6.96 11.70
N ILE A 123 0.15 -7.74 11.27
CA ILE A 123 0.87 -7.58 10.03
C ILE A 123 0.50 -8.76 9.13
N THR A 124 0.09 -8.50 7.90
CA THR A 124 -0.02 -9.52 6.86
C THR A 124 1.37 -9.81 6.30
N PRO A 125 1.84 -11.07 6.32
CA PRO A 125 3.14 -11.43 5.80
C PRO A 125 3.28 -11.15 4.31
N ILE A 126 4.49 -10.71 3.89
CA ILE A 126 4.76 -10.42 2.48
C ILE A 126 4.58 -11.65 1.59
N GLU A 127 4.93 -12.84 2.06
CA GLU A 127 4.79 -14.06 1.27
C GLU A 127 3.33 -14.39 0.93
N ASP A 128 2.38 -14.05 1.82
CA ASP A 128 0.95 -14.23 1.53
C ASP A 128 0.45 -13.19 0.51
N MET A 129 1.00 -11.98 0.52
CA MET A 129 0.70 -10.96 -0.50
C MET A 129 1.24 -11.35 -1.87
N VAL A 130 2.47 -11.86 -1.95
CA VAL A 130 3.12 -12.25 -3.21
C VAL A 130 2.40 -13.42 -3.89
N LYS A 131 1.73 -14.28 -3.13
CA LYS A 131 0.90 -15.37 -3.70
C LYS A 131 -0.18 -14.83 -4.64
N LEU A 132 -0.68 -13.61 -4.42
CA LEU A 132 -1.68 -12.99 -5.29
C LEU A 132 -1.18 -12.78 -6.73
N TRP A 133 0.13 -12.61 -6.95
CA TRP A 133 0.70 -12.46 -8.29
C TRP A 133 0.64 -13.76 -9.12
N ASN A 134 0.55 -14.90 -8.43
CA ASN A 134 0.49 -16.22 -9.05
C ASN A 134 -0.95 -16.74 -9.19
N ILE A 135 -1.95 -15.98 -8.75
CA ILE A 135 -3.34 -16.32 -8.99
C ILE A 135 -3.59 -16.12 -10.48
N PRO A 136 -3.90 -17.18 -11.24
CA PRO A 136 -4.28 -17.02 -12.63
C PRO A 136 -5.45 -16.02 -12.66
N TYR A 137 -5.27 -14.94 -13.43
CA TYR A 137 -6.38 -14.06 -13.73
C TYR A 137 -7.37 -14.90 -14.55
N GLU A 138 -8.22 -15.63 -13.85
CA GLU A 138 -9.32 -16.32 -14.51
C GLU A 138 -10.21 -15.25 -15.11
N LYS A 139 -10.16 -15.18 -16.44
CA LYS A 139 -11.06 -14.39 -17.28
C LYS A 139 -12.54 -14.77 -17.06
N ASN A 140 -12.79 -15.59 -16.06
CA ASN A 140 -14.09 -16.09 -15.60
C ASN A 140 -14.82 -15.15 -14.62
N LEU A 141 -14.30 -13.95 -14.39
CA LEU A 141 -15.13 -12.85 -13.87
C LEU A 141 -16.22 -12.41 -14.88
N SER A 142 -16.24 -13.01 -16.05
CA SER A 142 -17.31 -12.88 -17.02
C SER A 142 -18.31 -14.05 -17.01
N LYS A 143 -18.53 -14.73 -15.91
CA LYS A 143 -19.89 -15.22 -15.70
C LYS A 143 -20.73 -13.97 -15.60
N PRO A 144 -21.67 -13.74 -16.55
CA PRO A 144 -22.61 -12.65 -16.38
C PRO A 144 -23.18 -12.87 -14.98
N TRP A 145 -23.04 -11.86 -14.12
CA TRP A 145 -23.72 -11.85 -12.85
C TRP A 145 -25.16 -12.18 -13.20
N ASP A 146 -25.68 -13.24 -12.63
CA ASP A 146 -27.09 -13.57 -12.79
C ASP A 146 -27.85 -12.44 -12.10
N ASP A 147 -28.29 -11.46 -12.88
CA ASP A 147 -29.01 -10.28 -12.41
C ASP A 147 -30.28 -10.65 -11.62
N THR A 148 -30.67 -11.94 -11.66
CA THR A 148 -31.82 -12.43 -10.92
C THR A 148 -31.55 -12.64 -9.43
N GLN A 149 -30.27 -12.70 -9.01
CA GLN A 149 -29.89 -12.94 -7.61
C GLN A 149 -29.40 -11.69 -6.88
N LEU A 150 -29.10 -10.60 -7.59
CA LEU A 150 -28.65 -9.36 -7.01
C LEU A 150 -29.79 -8.32 -7.04
N ILE A 151 -30.25 -7.95 -5.86
CA ILE A 151 -31.15 -6.81 -5.70
C ILE A 151 -30.26 -5.56 -5.66
N PRO A 152 -30.35 -4.65 -6.66
CA PRO A 152 -29.59 -3.42 -6.61
C PRO A 152 -29.93 -2.65 -5.35
N LEU A 153 -28.94 -2.34 -4.52
CA LEU A 153 -29.12 -1.42 -3.43
C LEU A 153 -29.48 -0.07 -4.04
N GLY A 154 -30.60 0.50 -3.62
CA GLY A 154 -31.08 1.82 -4.10
C GLY A 154 -30.21 2.98 -3.59
N THR A 155 -28.97 2.72 -3.22
CA THR A 155 -28.02 3.70 -2.68
C THR A 155 -27.56 4.61 -3.81
N PRO A 156 -27.81 5.94 -3.73
CA PRO A 156 -27.33 6.87 -4.74
C PRO A 156 -25.81 7.00 -4.68
N LEU A 157 -25.21 7.31 -5.82
CA LEU A 157 -23.82 7.77 -5.86
C LEU A 157 -23.75 9.19 -5.32
N MET A 158 -22.96 9.38 -4.28
CA MET A 158 -22.70 10.69 -3.71
C MET A 158 -21.53 11.34 -4.46
N ALA A 159 -21.77 12.48 -5.08
CA ALA A 159 -20.77 13.18 -5.86
C ALA A 159 -20.46 14.55 -5.26
N TYR A 160 -19.18 14.79 -4.96
CA TYR A 160 -18.67 16.01 -4.35
C TYR A 160 -17.67 16.72 -5.23
N GLY A 161 -17.66 18.04 -5.20
CA GLY A 161 -16.62 18.85 -5.84
C GLY A 161 -16.70 18.93 -7.35
N PHE A 162 -17.81 18.51 -7.96
CA PHE A 162 -18.05 18.66 -9.39
C PHE A 162 -18.81 19.98 -9.66
N ASP A 163 -18.37 20.71 -10.67
CA ASP A 163 -19.18 21.77 -11.25
C ASP A 163 -20.36 21.19 -12.06
N ALA A 164 -21.33 22.03 -12.42
CA ALA A 164 -22.54 21.60 -13.12
C ALA A 164 -22.25 20.89 -14.46
N ALA A 165 -21.27 21.38 -15.22
CA ALA A 165 -20.91 20.81 -16.52
C ALA A 165 -20.23 19.44 -16.38
N SER A 166 -19.30 19.33 -15.42
CA SER A 166 -18.65 18.07 -15.11
C SER A 166 -19.62 17.02 -14.57
N MET A 167 -20.60 17.45 -13.76
CA MET A 167 -21.64 16.57 -13.25
C MET A 167 -22.58 16.08 -14.36
N GLU A 168 -22.96 16.96 -15.30
CA GLU A 168 -23.79 16.57 -16.44
C GLU A 168 -23.06 15.55 -17.34
N TYR A 169 -21.78 15.80 -17.61
CA TYR A 169 -20.94 14.84 -18.34
C TYR A 169 -20.87 13.49 -17.62
N PHE A 170 -20.64 13.50 -16.30
CA PHE A 170 -20.55 12.28 -15.50
C PHE A 170 -21.88 11.49 -15.54
N LYS A 171 -23.02 12.14 -15.34
CA LYS A 171 -24.36 11.54 -15.45
C LYS A 171 -24.62 10.93 -16.84
N SER A 172 -24.12 11.59 -17.90
CA SER A 172 -24.27 11.10 -19.27
C SER A 172 -23.52 9.79 -19.53
N LYS A 173 -22.44 9.52 -18.77
CA LYS A 173 -21.63 8.31 -18.90
C LYS A 173 -22.13 7.14 -18.07
N LEU A 174 -22.84 7.42 -16.99
CA LEU A 174 -23.33 6.43 -16.04
C LEU A 174 -24.83 6.63 -15.73
N PRO A 175 -25.72 6.62 -16.75
CA PRO A 175 -27.14 6.99 -16.58
C PRO A 175 -27.93 6.01 -15.69
N GLN A 176 -27.40 4.82 -15.45
CA GLN A 176 -28.04 3.77 -14.66
C GLN A 176 -28.03 4.03 -13.15
N TYR A 177 -27.26 5.00 -12.69
CA TYR A 177 -27.14 5.30 -11.25
C TYR A 177 -28.00 6.48 -10.86
N LYS A 178 -28.52 6.48 -9.62
CA LYS A 178 -29.04 7.66 -8.97
C LYS A 178 -27.90 8.47 -8.38
N TYR A 179 -27.99 9.79 -8.47
CA TYR A 179 -26.97 10.71 -8.00
C TYR A 179 -27.57 11.67 -6.97
N GLU A 180 -26.85 11.87 -5.88
CA GLU A 180 -27.07 12.99 -4.97
C GLU A 180 -25.84 13.89 -4.99
N THR A 181 -26.04 15.16 -5.22
CA THR A 181 -25.00 16.18 -5.27
C THR A 181 -25.07 17.01 -4.00
N TYR A 182 -23.94 17.20 -3.37
CA TYR A 182 -23.80 18.08 -2.22
C TYR A 182 -22.90 19.25 -2.61
N ASP A 183 -23.39 20.46 -2.44
CA ASP A 183 -22.59 21.66 -2.57
C ASP A 183 -21.59 21.70 -1.40
N THR A 184 -20.31 21.87 -1.73
CA THR A 184 -19.26 22.01 -0.72
C THR A 184 -19.43 23.25 0.17
N ALA A 185 -20.28 24.20 -0.23
CA ALA A 185 -20.63 25.39 0.55
C ALA A 185 -21.51 25.11 1.77
N SER A 186 -22.19 23.94 1.82
CA SER A 186 -23.06 23.58 2.95
C SER A 186 -22.37 22.66 3.99
N ALA A 187 -21.10 22.36 3.81
CA ALA A 187 -20.32 21.58 4.78
C ALA A 187 -19.63 22.44 5.87
N SER A 188 -19.99 23.73 5.99
CA SER A 188 -19.66 24.49 7.19
C SER A 188 -20.64 24.07 8.29
N GLY A 189 -20.21 23.08 9.07
CA GLY A 189 -20.98 22.46 10.12
C GLY A 189 -21.45 23.48 11.15
N ASP A 190 -22.73 23.43 11.46
CA ASP A 190 -23.17 23.80 12.76
C ASP A 190 -22.77 22.72 13.73
N GLU A 191 -21.77 23.01 14.56
CA GLU A 191 -21.46 22.24 15.76
C GLU A 191 -22.69 22.24 16.67
N ILE A 192 -23.16 21.04 17.01
CA ILE A 192 -24.03 20.84 18.18
C ILE A 192 -23.17 20.26 19.30
#